data_cd240235fb98c85e2b7804842dcb1569
#
_entry.id   cd240235fb98c85e2b7804842dcb1569
#
_cell.length_a   1.000
_cell.length_b   1.000
_cell.length_c   1.000
_cell.angle_alpha   90.00
_cell.angle_beta   90.00
_cell.angle_gamma   90.00
#
_symmetry.space_group_name_H-M   'P 1'
#
loop_
_entity.id
_entity.type
_entity.pdbx_description
1 polymer ?
#
loop_
_entity_poly.entity_id
_entity_poly.type
_entity_poly.pdbx_seq_one_letter_code
_entity_poly.pdbx_strand_id
1 'polypeptide(L)'
;MAVTVVVFDVGETLVDEATTYERWEAEGVTERVFGDWDLHADALPCLASLRTRGLRLGAAGNMRAVHEDFLRPHVDFVGSSERWGVEKPDAGFFSRVVDEAGVPAGEILYVGDRVDNDVLPALAAGLHAVRIRRGAHARAESPGGTVTIGSLDELPEVLARV
;
A
#
# COMPACT_ATOMS: atom_id res chain seq x y z
N MET A 1 -16.09 9.49 9.13
CA MET A 1 -15.74 10.38 8.00
C MET A 1 -15.61 9.57 6.72
N ALA A 2 -16.03 10.12 5.62
CA ALA A 2 -15.85 9.46 4.33
C ALA A 2 -14.37 9.45 3.92
N VAL A 3 -13.92 8.33 3.36
CA VAL A 3 -12.57 8.22 2.83
C VAL A 3 -12.41 9.11 1.61
N THR A 4 -11.38 9.95 1.61
CA THR A 4 -11.03 10.84 0.49
C THR A 4 -9.64 10.54 -0.07
N VAL A 5 -8.82 9.80 0.67
CA VAL A 5 -7.47 9.40 0.28
C VAL A 5 -7.27 7.91 0.51
N VAL A 6 -6.74 7.21 -0.48
CA VAL A 6 -6.36 5.80 -0.35
C VAL A 6 -4.84 5.71 -0.50
N VAL A 7 -4.19 5.09 0.47
CA VAL A 7 -2.74 4.89 0.49
C VAL A 7 -2.44 3.40 0.46
N PHE A 8 -1.58 3.00 -0.46
CA PHE A 8 -1.21 1.60 -0.66
C PHE A 8 0.19 1.34 -0.09
N ASP A 9 0.33 0.24 0.64
CA ASP A 9 1.62 -0.40 0.81
C ASP A 9 2.15 -0.86 -0.56
N VAL A 10 3.45 -1.05 -0.68
CA VAL A 10 4.09 -1.32 -1.97
C VAL A 10 4.36 -2.82 -2.16
N GLY A 11 5.23 -3.40 -1.35
CA GLY A 11 5.59 -4.82 -1.48
C GLY A 11 4.39 -5.74 -1.24
N GLU A 12 4.14 -6.66 -2.16
CA GLU A 12 3.03 -7.61 -2.14
C GLU A 12 1.62 -6.99 -2.12
N THR A 13 1.51 -5.67 -2.06
CA THR A 13 0.23 -4.97 -2.24
C THR A 13 0.10 -4.45 -3.67
N LEU A 14 1.00 -3.59 -4.11
CA LEU A 14 1.08 -3.12 -5.50
C LEU A 14 2.08 -3.95 -6.32
N VAL A 15 3.23 -4.28 -5.75
CA VAL A 15 4.34 -4.99 -6.40
C VAL A 15 4.26 -6.48 -6.07
N ASP A 16 4.39 -7.31 -7.10
CA ASP A 16 4.57 -8.76 -6.96
C ASP A 16 6.03 -9.06 -6.60
N GLU A 17 6.37 -8.92 -5.32
CA GLU A 17 7.74 -9.10 -4.85
C GLU A 17 8.28 -10.50 -5.10
N ALA A 18 7.49 -11.53 -4.81
CA ALA A 18 7.94 -12.91 -4.93
C ALA A 18 8.38 -13.24 -6.35
N THR A 19 7.55 -12.91 -7.35
CA THR A 19 7.88 -13.14 -8.76
C THR A 19 9.06 -12.28 -9.20
N THR A 20 9.11 -11.03 -8.74
CA THR A 20 10.20 -10.10 -9.09
C THR A 20 11.53 -10.59 -8.52
N TYR A 21 11.56 -11.02 -7.27
CA TYR A 21 12.78 -11.53 -6.64
C TYR A 21 13.27 -12.81 -7.31
N GLU A 22 12.36 -13.74 -7.64
CA GLU A 22 12.72 -14.94 -8.40
C GLU A 22 13.35 -14.60 -9.74
N ARG A 23 12.77 -13.65 -10.47
CA ARG A 23 13.30 -13.20 -11.76
C ARG A 23 14.68 -12.55 -11.60
N TRP A 24 14.84 -11.67 -10.63
CA TRP A 24 16.13 -11.02 -10.37
C TRP A 24 17.21 -12.03 -10.01
N GLU A 25 16.87 -13.04 -9.22
CA GLU A 25 17.81 -14.11 -8.85
C GLU A 25 18.19 -14.94 -10.08
N ALA A 26 17.20 -15.35 -10.88
CA ALA A 26 17.43 -16.16 -12.09
C ALA A 26 18.25 -15.42 -13.15
N GLU A 27 18.08 -14.12 -13.28
CA GLU A 27 18.77 -13.28 -14.27
C GLU A 27 20.08 -12.66 -13.74
N GLY A 28 20.42 -12.88 -12.47
CA GLY A 28 21.62 -12.31 -11.85
C GLY A 28 21.59 -10.78 -11.76
N VAL A 29 20.42 -10.21 -11.54
CA VAL A 29 20.25 -8.75 -11.43
C VAL A 29 20.91 -8.23 -10.16
N THR A 30 21.83 -7.26 -10.30
CA THR A 30 22.55 -6.66 -9.18
C THR A 30 21.95 -5.32 -8.73
N GLU A 31 21.47 -4.51 -9.66
CA GLU A 31 20.73 -3.28 -9.35
C GLU A 31 19.24 -3.59 -9.29
N ARG A 32 18.75 -3.83 -8.07
CA ARG A 32 17.37 -4.30 -7.84
C ARG A 32 16.46 -3.12 -7.53
N VAL A 33 15.85 -2.58 -8.58
CA VAL A 33 14.89 -1.47 -8.51
C VAL A 33 13.60 -1.91 -9.18
N PHE A 34 12.47 -1.70 -8.50
CA PHE A 34 11.16 -2.01 -9.07
C PHE A 34 10.79 -1.06 -10.20
N GLY A 35 10.03 -1.59 -11.16
CA GLY A 35 9.43 -0.85 -12.25
C GLY A 35 7.98 -1.30 -12.46
N ASP A 36 7.31 -0.70 -13.43
CA ASP A 36 5.89 -0.98 -13.70
C ASP A 36 5.61 -2.45 -14.01
N TRP A 37 6.56 -3.15 -14.64
CA TRP A 37 6.43 -4.58 -14.95
C TRP A 37 6.47 -5.48 -13.72
N ASP A 38 6.82 -4.94 -12.55
CA ASP A 38 6.82 -5.66 -11.28
C ASP A 38 5.51 -5.52 -10.52
N LEU A 39 4.60 -4.66 -10.97
CA LEU A 39 3.30 -4.47 -10.37
C LEU A 39 2.41 -5.72 -10.58
N HIS A 40 1.60 -6.04 -9.57
CA HIS A 40 0.51 -6.99 -9.77
C HIS A 40 -0.42 -6.49 -10.89
N ALA A 41 -1.00 -7.43 -11.64
CA ALA A 41 -1.87 -7.10 -12.78
C ALA A 41 -3.08 -6.24 -12.41
N ASP A 42 -3.56 -6.32 -11.17
CA ASP A 42 -4.71 -5.56 -10.68
C ASP A 42 -4.35 -4.16 -10.15
N ALA A 43 -3.07 -3.83 -10.04
CA ALA A 43 -2.64 -2.57 -9.42
C ALA A 43 -3.07 -1.34 -10.24
N LEU A 44 -2.62 -1.20 -11.47
CA LEU A 44 -2.94 -0.03 -12.29
C LEU A 44 -4.44 0.12 -12.58
N PRO A 45 -5.18 -0.97 -12.90
CA PRO A 45 -6.63 -0.86 -13.04
C PRO A 45 -7.34 -0.38 -11.77
N CYS A 46 -6.90 -0.83 -10.59
CA CYS A 46 -7.45 -0.37 -9.32
C CYS A 46 -7.22 1.14 -9.13
N LEU A 47 -5.97 1.59 -9.30
CA LEU A 47 -5.64 3.01 -9.17
C LEU A 47 -6.48 3.88 -10.12
N ALA A 48 -6.63 3.46 -11.37
CA ALA A 48 -7.46 4.16 -12.34
C ALA A 48 -8.93 4.23 -11.90
N SER A 49 -9.49 3.13 -11.43
CA SER A 49 -10.87 3.05 -10.94
C SER A 49 -11.11 3.99 -9.75
N LEU A 50 -10.21 4.02 -8.79
CA LEU A 50 -10.32 4.89 -7.61
C LEU A 50 -10.19 6.36 -8.01
N ARG A 51 -9.31 6.67 -8.95
CA ARG A 51 -9.13 8.04 -9.44
C ARG A 51 -10.41 8.55 -10.13
N THR A 52 -11.10 7.72 -10.92
CA THR A 52 -12.38 8.11 -11.54
C THR A 52 -13.48 8.38 -10.51
N ARG A 53 -13.32 7.86 -9.29
CA ARG A 53 -14.23 8.13 -8.16
C ARG A 53 -13.85 9.41 -7.39
N GLY A 54 -12.85 10.15 -7.85
CA GLY A 54 -12.41 11.40 -7.23
C GLY A 54 -11.50 11.23 -6.02
N LEU A 55 -10.98 10.04 -5.76
CA LEU A 55 -10.07 9.80 -4.63
C LEU A 55 -8.65 10.23 -4.97
N ARG A 56 -7.96 10.81 -3.98
CA ARG A 56 -6.51 11.01 -4.05
C ARG A 56 -5.82 9.70 -3.66
N LEU A 57 -4.67 9.45 -4.27
CA LEU A 57 -3.96 8.19 -4.12
C LEU A 57 -2.54 8.44 -3.63
N GLY A 58 -2.09 7.58 -2.71
CA GLY A 58 -0.71 7.56 -2.25
C GLY A 58 -0.14 6.15 -2.25
N ALA A 59 1.17 6.03 -2.27
CA ALA A 59 1.88 4.79 -2.06
C ALA A 59 2.98 5.02 -1.04
N ALA A 60 3.02 4.20 0.01
CA ALA A 60 4.01 4.36 1.06
C ALA A 60 4.34 3.00 1.69
N GLY A 61 5.61 2.68 1.79
CA GLY A 61 6.05 1.39 2.31
C GLY A 61 7.46 1.40 2.88
N ASN A 62 7.81 0.28 3.51
CA ASN A 62 9.17 0.02 3.96
C ASN A 62 10.02 -0.35 2.74
N MET A 63 10.74 0.62 2.22
CA MET A 63 11.53 0.45 1.01
C MET A 63 12.61 1.52 0.89
N ARG A 64 13.55 1.29 -0.03
CA ARG A 64 14.53 2.31 -0.39
C ARG A 64 13.86 3.43 -1.19
N ALA A 65 14.39 4.64 -1.05
CA ALA A 65 13.86 5.82 -1.71
C ALA A 65 13.87 5.71 -3.25
N VAL A 66 14.78 4.94 -3.82
CA VAL A 66 14.88 4.72 -5.26
C VAL A 66 13.61 4.10 -5.85
N HIS A 67 12.86 3.34 -5.05
CA HIS A 67 11.60 2.75 -5.51
C HIS A 67 10.44 3.75 -5.60
N GLU A 68 10.60 4.97 -5.11
CA GLU A 68 9.56 5.98 -5.23
C GLU A 68 9.32 6.42 -6.68
N ASP A 69 10.38 6.44 -7.50
CA ASP A 69 10.35 7.04 -8.82
C ASP A 69 9.35 6.38 -9.77
N PHE A 70 9.27 5.05 -9.80
CA PHE A 70 8.35 4.36 -10.71
C PHE A 70 6.88 4.52 -10.28
N LEU A 71 6.63 4.82 -9.00
CA LEU A 71 5.28 5.02 -8.47
C LEU A 71 4.74 6.43 -8.71
N ARG A 72 5.61 7.44 -8.80
CA ARG A 72 5.21 8.85 -8.92
C ARG A 72 4.20 9.13 -10.05
N PRO A 73 4.34 8.55 -11.25
CA PRO A 73 3.36 8.79 -12.32
C PRO A 73 1.96 8.25 -12.02
N HIS A 74 1.83 7.33 -11.08
CA HIS A 74 0.59 6.58 -10.83
C HIS A 74 -0.20 7.09 -9.62
N VAL A 75 0.43 7.86 -8.73
CA VAL A 75 -0.18 8.32 -7.48
C VAL A 75 0.09 9.81 -7.26
N ASP A 76 -0.60 10.41 -6.29
CA ASP A 76 -0.47 11.83 -5.98
C ASP A 76 0.69 12.11 -5.02
N PHE A 77 1.05 11.13 -4.18
CA PHE A 77 2.23 11.21 -3.31
C PHE A 77 2.82 9.83 -3.05
N VAL A 78 4.11 9.81 -2.74
CA VAL A 78 4.87 8.60 -2.44
C VAL A 78 5.70 8.80 -1.19
N GLY A 79 5.85 7.76 -0.40
CA GLY A 79 6.73 7.74 0.77
C GLY A 79 7.51 6.45 0.89
N SER A 80 8.74 6.56 1.37
CA SER A 80 9.60 5.42 1.68
C SER A 80 10.16 5.54 3.09
N SER A 81 10.35 4.41 3.76
CA SER A 81 10.98 4.38 5.08
C SER A 81 12.37 4.98 5.06
N GLU A 82 13.14 4.76 3.99
CA GLU A 82 14.48 5.32 3.86
C GLU A 82 14.45 6.86 3.85
N ARG A 83 13.59 7.47 3.04
CA ARG A 83 13.52 8.93 2.95
C ARG A 83 12.90 9.55 4.20
N TRP A 84 11.91 8.89 4.79
CA TRP A 84 11.22 9.38 5.99
C TRP A 84 12.00 9.16 7.28
N GLY A 85 12.99 8.25 7.28
CA GLY A 85 13.76 7.94 8.48
C GLY A 85 12.96 7.18 9.54
N VAL A 86 11.84 6.55 9.17
CA VAL A 86 10.97 5.78 10.05
C VAL A 86 10.31 4.68 9.23
N GLU A 87 10.13 3.50 9.83
CA GLU A 87 9.54 2.35 9.14
C GLU A 87 8.35 1.78 9.90
N LYS A 88 7.46 1.11 9.18
CA LYS A 88 6.36 0.33 9.78
C LYS A 88 6.96 -0.81 10.63
N PRO A 89 6.38 -1.12 11.78
CA PRO A 89 5.07 -0.66 12.30
C PRO A 89 5.12 0.59 13.19
N ASP A 90 6.20 1.34 13.20
CA ASP A 90 6.32 2.54 14.03
C ASP A 90 5.20 3.54 13.74
N ALA A 91 4.60 4.09 14.78
CA ALA A 91 3.53 5.08 14.66
C ALA A 91 3.95 6.32 13.87
N GLY A 92 5.23 6.68 13.90
CA GLY A 92 5.79 7.79 13.13
C GLY A 92 5.65 7.63 11.63
N PHE A 93 5.67 6.39 11.13
CA PHE A 93 5.43 6.14 9.71
C PHE A 93 4.01 6.58 9.30
N PHE A 94 3.01 6.21 10.08
CA PHE A 94 1.62 6.58 9.79
C PHE A 94 1.35 8.06 10.05
N SER A 95 2.07 8.70 10.96
CA SER A 95 2.05 10.17 11.10
C SER A 95 2.53 10.85 9.83
N ARG A 96 3.58 10.33 9.19
CA ARG A 96 4.05 10.84 7.90
C ARG A 96 3.00 10.63 6.79
N VAL A 97 2.31 9.49 6.79
CA VAL A 97 1.21 9.25 5.84
C VAL A 97 0.13 10.31 5.98
N VAL A 98 -0.29 10.62 7.20
CA VAL A 98 -1.30 11.66 7.48
C VAL A 98 -0.82 13.03 7.01
N ASP A 99 0.43 13.38 7.30
CA ASP A 99 1.01 14.66 6.87
C ASP A 99 1.03 14.80 5.35
N GLU A 100 1.47 13.76 4.64
CA GLU A 100 1.52 13.77 3.17
C GLU A 100 0.12 13.79 2.54
N ALA A 101 -0.83 13.09 3.14
CA ALA A 101 -2.22 13.09 2.68
C ALA A 101 -2.89 14.46 2.86
N GLY A 102 -2.50 15.21 3.90
CA GLY A 102 -3.02 16.55 4.17
C GLY A 102 -4.49 16.58 4.60
N VAL A 103 -5.02 15.48 5.09
CA VAL A 103 -6.39 15.34 5.59
C VAL A 103 -6.38 14.63 6.94
N PRO A 104 -7.46 14.69 7.73
CA PRO A 104 -7.53 13.95 8.98
C PRO A 104 -7.37 12.44 8.77
N ALA A 105 -6.79 11.74 9.75
CA ALA A 105 -6.56 10.29 9.69
C ALA A 105 -7.83 9.50 9.33
N GLY A 106 -8.98 9.90 9.85
CA GLY A 106 -10.27 9.25 9.59
C GLY A 106 -10.78 9.37 8.14
N GLU A 107 -10.14 10.16 7.30
CA GLU A 107 -10.42 10.24 5.86
C GLU A 107 -9.46 9.42 5.02
N ILE A 108 -8.52 8.71 5.65
CA ILE A 108 -7.49 7.92 4.96
C ILE A 108 -7.78 6.44 5.12
N LEU A 109 -7.73 5.72 4.00
CA LEU A 109 -7.71 4.27 3.98
C LEU A 109 -6.30 3.79 3.64
N TYR A 110 -5.72 2.94 4.47
CA TYR A 110 -4.45 2.27 4.19
C TYR A 110 -4.70 0.83 3.76
N VAL A 111 -4.14 0.42 2.64
CA VAL A 111 -4.27 -0.92 2.09
C VAL A 111 -2.93 -1.63 2.16
N GLY A 112 -2.87 -2.78 2.82
CA GLY A 112 -1.63 -3.54 2.94
C GLY A 112 -1.86 -5.03 3.14
N ASP A 113 -0.80 -5.82 2.98
CA ASP A 113 -0.85 -7.29 3.04
C ASP A 113 -0.57 -7.85 4.44
N ARG A 114 0.07 -7.07 5.31
CA ARG A 114 0.50 -7.55 6.64
C ARG A 114 -0.35 -6.99 7.75
N VAL A 115 -0.87 -7.89 8.59
CA VAL A 115 -1.63 -7.50 9.78
C VAL A 115 -0.77 -6.69 10.75
N ASP A 116 0.45 -7.14 11.03
CA ASP A 116 1.35 -6.54 12.01
C ASP A 116 1.99 -5.23 11.56
N ASN A 117 2.29 -5.10 10.26
CA ASN A 117 2.96 -3.91 9.72
C ASN A 117 2.01 -2.87 9.15
N ASP A 118 0.85 -3.29 8.64
CA ASP A 118 -0.05 -2.43 7.89
C ASP A 118 -1.37 -2.18 8.62
N VAL A 119 -2.09 -3.25 8.95
CA VAL A 119 -3.48 -3.14 9.44
C VAL A 119 -3.53 -2.58 10.86
N LEU A 120 -2.88 -3.26 11.81
CA LEU A 120 -2.95 -2.86 13.22
C LEU A 120 -2.37 -1.48 13.47
N PRO A 121 -1.18 -1.13 12.94
CA PRO A 121 -0.65 0.21 13.19
C PRO A 121 -1.42 1.32 12.45
N ALA A 122 -2.01 1.05 11.29
CA ALA A 122 -2.89 2.02 10.62
C ALA A 122 -4.13 2.32 11.46
N LEU A 123 -4.80 1.27 11.97
CA LEU A 123 -5.95 1.43 12.86
C LEU A 123 -5.58 2.17 14.14
N ALA A 124 -4.44 1.85 14.74
CA ALA A 124 -3.94 2.53 15.95
C ALA A 124 -3.67 4.02 15.72
N ALA A 125 -3.32 4.41 14.49
CA ALA A 125 -3.10 5.80 14.10
C ALA A 125 -4.40 6.53 13.72
N GLY A 126 -5.55 5.87 13.76
CA GLY A 126 -6.84 6.44 13.45
C GLY A 126 -7.25 6.38 11.98
N LEU A 127 -6.45 5.71 11.13
CA LEU A 127 -6.82 5.47 9.75
C LEU A 127 -7.82 4.31 9.65
N HIS A 128 -8.51 4.23 8.51
CA HIS A 128 -9.15 2.99 8.10
C HIS A 128 -8.11 2.05 7.51
N ALA A 129 -8.39 0.75 7.54
CA ALA A 129 -7.49 -0.25 6.96
C ALA A 129 -8.26 -1.33 6.21
N VAL A 130 -7.70 -1.74 5.08
CA VAL A 130 -8.13 -2.92 4.34
C VAL A 130 -6.92 -3.83 4.20
N ARG A 131 -7.12 -5.11 4.51
CA ARG A 131 -6.09 -6.11 4.32
C ARG A 131 -6.27 -6.79 2.98
N ILE A 132 -5.19 -6.92 2.20
CA ILE A 132 -5.17 -7.79 1.03
C ILE A 132 -4.43 -9.09 1.38
N ARG A 133 -5.08 -10.21 1.11
CA ARG A 133 -4.50 -11.55 1.32
C ARG A 133 -3.75 -12.01 0.08
N ARG A 134 -2.45 -11.74 0.05
CA ARG A 134 -1.54 -12.30 -0.96
C ARG A 134 -0.09 -12.21 -0.47
N GLY A 135 0.81 -12.88 -1.16
CA GLY A 135 2.22 -12.93 -0.78
C GLY A 135 2.50 -13.84 0.41
N ALA A 136 3.66 -13.68 1.00
CA ALA A 136 4.18 -14.57 2.05
C ALA A 136 3.32 -14.57 3.33
N HIS A 137 2.57 -13.50 3.59
CA HIS A 137 1.76 -13.34 4.81
C HIS A 137 0.27 -13.63 4.60
N ALA A 138 -0.12 -14.18 3.44
CA ALA A 138 -1.53 -14.39 3.08
C ALA A 138 -2.31 -15.28 4.07
N ARG A 139 -1.63 -16.20 4.76
CA ARG A 139 -2.26 -17.13 5.70
C ARG A 139 -2.51 -16.57 7.10
N ALA A 140 -1.88 -15.47 7.46
CA ALA A 140 -2.12 -14.84 8.76
C ALA A 140 -3.59 -14.43 8.89
N GLU A 141 -4.16 -14.59 10.09
CA GLU A 141 -5.54 -14.20 10.33
C GLU A 141 -5.67 -12.70 10.50
N SER A 142 -6.75 -12.15 9.94
CA SER A 142 -7.08 -10.73 10.14
C SER A 142 -7.80 -10.54 11.47
N PRO A 143 -7.59 -9.39 12.15
CA PRO A 143 -8.37 -9.03 13.32
C PRO A 143 -9.86 -9.02 13.00
N GLY A 144 -10.70 -9.36 13.99
CA GLY A 144 -12.14 -9.34 13.82
C GLY A 144 -12.64 -7.96 13.38
N GLY A 145 -13.53 -7.92 12.40
CA GLY A 145 -14.06 -6.68 11.83
C GLY A 145 -13.18 -6.04 10.76
N THR A 146 -11.98 -6.55 10.50
CA THR A 146 -11.12 -6.04 9.43
C THR A 146 -11.67 -6.43 8.07
N VAL A 147 -11.86 -5.44 7.19
CA VAL A 147 -12.22 -5.71 5.80
C VAL A 147 -11.03 -6.34 5.10
N THR A 148 -11.25 -7.51 4.50
CA THR A 148 -10.20 -8.30 3.84
C THR A 148 -10.61 -8.57 2.40
N ILE A 149 -9.67 -8.37 1.47
CA ILE A 149 -9.85 -8.63 0.05
C ILE A 149 -8.79 -9.62 -0.44
N GLY A 150 -9.10 -10.35 -1.51
CA GLY A 150 -8.16 -11.25 -2.18
C GLY A 150 -7.50 -10.62 -3.40
N SER A 151 -8.09 -9.57 -3.94
CA SER A 151 -7.60 -8.84 -5.11
C SER A 151 -7.91 -7.36 -4.97
N LEU A 152 -7.07 -6.50 -5.57
CA LEU A 152 -7.34 -5.07 -5.64
C LEU A 152 -8.58 -4.74 -6.48
N ASP A 153 -9.02 -5.67 -7.34
CA ASP A 153 -10.26 -5.52 -8.08
C ASP A 153 -11.48 -5.37 -7.18
N GLU A 154 -11.42 -5.90 -5.96
CA GLU A 154 -12.50 -5.83 -4.98
C GLU A 154 -12.54 -4.49 -4.22
N LEU A 155 -11.44 -3.73 -4.24
CA LEU A 155 -11.29 -2.55 -3.39
C LEU A 155 -12.34 -1.46 -3.66
N PRO A 156 -12.67 -1.11 -4.91
CA PRO A 156 -13.68 -0.07 -5.16
C PRO A 156 -15.04 -0.36 -4.53
N GLU A 157 -15.43 -1.63 -4.46
CA GLU A 157 -16.73 -2.02 -3.91
C GLU A 157 -16.73 -2.03 -2.37
N VAL A 158 -15.59 -2.34 -1.76
CA VAL A 158 -15.50 -2.41 -0.29
C VAL A 158 -15.28 -1.05 0.38
N LEU A 159 -14.95 -0.01 -0.39
CA LEU A 159 -14.77 1.34 0.16
C LEU A 159 -15.98 1.83 0.98
N ALA A 160 -17.17 1.44 0.60
CA ALA A 160 -18.40 1.83 1.31
C ALA A 160 -18.53 1.17 2.70
N ARG A 161 -17.70 0.16 2.99
CA ARG A 161 -17.75 -0.61 4.24
C ARG A 161 -16.66 -0.22 5.25
N VAL A 162 -15.81 0.71 4.89
CA VAL A 162 -14.73 1.18 5.76
C VAL A 162 -14.98 2.56 6.33
#